data_0b5d365f1ce3719fc1d5f95832cbd236
#
_entry.id   0b5d365f1ce3719fc1d5f95832cbd236
#
_cell.length_a   1.000
_cell.length_b   1.000
_cell.length_c   1.000
_cell.angle_alpha   90.00
_cell.angle_beta   90.00
_cell.angle_gamma   90.00
#
_symmetry.space_group_name_H-M   'P 1'
#
loop_
_entity.id
_entity.type
_entity.pdbx_description
1 polymer ?
#
loop_
_entity_poly.entity_id
_entity_poly.type
_entity_poly.pdbx_seq_one_letter_code
_entity_poly.pdbx_strand_id
1 'polypeptide(L)'
;YLKGEWTPEPDGGFTRVRRRIWELEKRRHHVPWVTWGTTALVARAVQAFGKPELVAEVMPKVFSGEARMCLGYTEPEGGSDIATCKTRAVRDEGGSTWVINGSKMFTTGAHNCQYVFLITNTDPEARKHKSLTMFLVPLDLPGIEIQGIRTVDGDRTNIVYYSDVRVDDKYLLGEPNGGWTVLRGPLDAEHGNVAASNDGLQDPAIMAHQAGFMVDAVDTASAVLGTPGPDGARAVDDGTVAYRLGRSIAKMEACLSTPSIFGRVAQAQTMRDIAPDVIDVLGTAALLPVETDGAVDAGKSEYVYRFAPLAGIYGGSLEVFRNMIAQHVLGLGKPNYSA
;
A
#
# COMPACT_ATOMS: atom_id res chain seq x y z
N TYR A 1 -5.00 18.45 1.17
CA TYR A 1 -3.97 17.69 0.43
C TYR A 1 -4.35 17.53 -1.03
N LEU A 2 -5.48 16.88 -1.34
CA LEU A 2 -5.96 16.73 -2.71
C LEU A 2 -6.25 18.09 -3.36
N LYS A 3 -6.90 19.02 -2.65
CA LYS A 3 -7.12 20.38 -3.15
C LYS A 3 -5.80 21.13 -3.41
N GLY A 4 -4.81 20.99 -2.53
CA GLY A 4 -3.50 21.64 -2.70
C GLY A 4 -2.69 21.11 -3.88
N GLU A 5 -2.91 19.85 -4.29
CA GLU A 5 -2.30 19.29 -5.50
C GLU A 5 -3.02 19.70 -6.79
N TRP A 6 -4.33 19.95 -6.70
CA TRP A 6 -5.20 20.14 -7.87
C TRP A 6 -5.62 21.58 -8.12
N THR A 7 -5.45 22.44 -7.15
CA THR A 7 -5.54 23.88 -7.32
C THR A 7 -4.16 24.49 -7.05
N PRO A 8 -3.28 24.54 -8.05
CA PRO A 8 -2.02 25.24 -7.87
C PRO A 8 -2.32 26.67 -7.45
N GLU A 9 -1.83 27.03 -6.26
CA GLU A 9 -1.84 28.41 -5.83
C GLU A 9 -1.16 29.29 -6.89
N PRO A 10 -1.57 30.53 -7.09
CA PRO A 10 -0.94 31.43 -8.07
C PRO A 10 0.58 31.57 -7.89
N ASP A 11 1.09 31.24 -6.72
CA ASP A 11 2.50 31.24 -6.35
C ASP A 11 3.25 29.91 -6.60
N GLY A 12 2.65 28.97 -7.33
CA GLY A 12 3.29 27.72 -7.73
C GLY A 12 3.02 26.50 -6.85
N GLY A 13 2.10 26.59 -5.90
CA GLY A 13 1.60 25.44 -5.15
C GLY A 13 2.60 24.77 -4.22
N PHE A 14 2.34 23.53 -3.87
CA PHE A 14 3.21 22.69 -3.05
C PHE A 14 4.50 22.35 -3.83
N THR A 15 5.54 23.15 -3.68
CA THR A 15 6.86 22.78 -4.19
C THR A 15 7.32 21.46 -3.56
N ARG A 16 8.27 20.75 -4.19
CA ARG A 16 8.85 19.51 -3.63
C ARG A 16 9.38 19.69 -2.22
N VAL A 17 10.03 20.82 -1.95
CA VAL A 17 10.56 21.16 -0.63
C VAL A 17 9.41 21.30 0.39
N ARG A 18 8.35 22.05 0.04
CA ARG A 18 7.17 22.19 0.90
C ARG A 18 6.48 20.86 1.13
N ARG A 19 6.36 20.01 0.13
CA ARG A 19 5.83 18.64 0.27
C ARG A 19 6.69 17.81 1.21
N ARG A 20 8.00 17.86 1.07
CA ARG A 20 8.92 17.15 1.99
C ARG A 20 8.78 17.63 3.43
N ILE A 21 8.73 18.94 3.65
CA ILE A 21 8.49 19.53 4.98
C ILE A 21 7.15 19.05 5.53
N TRP A 22 6.09 19.08 4.73
CA TRP A 22 4.77 18.61 5.12
C TRP A 22 4.76 17.14 5.56
N GLU A 23 5.41 16.25 4.80
CA GLU A 23 5.52 14.83 5.17
C GLU A 23 6.32 14.64 6.46
N LEU A 24 7.39 15.39 6.65
CA LEU A 24 8.17 15.35 7.89
C LEU A 24 7.38 15.85 9.09
N GLU A 25 6.62 16.93 8.94
CA GLU A 25 5.79 17.47 10.03
C GLU A 25 4.62 16.55 10.37
N LYS A 26 3.97 15.94 9.36
CA LYS A 26 2.94 14.90 9.60
C LYS A 26 3.50 13.75 10.45
N ARG A 27 4.69 13.30 10.13
CA ARG A 27 5.37 12.23 10.87
C ARG A 27 5.70 12.68 12.30
N ARG A 28 6.31 13.87 12.44
CA ARG A 28 6.67 14.44 13.74
C ARG A 28 5.47 14.60 14.69
N HIS A 29 4.31 14.94 14.14
CA HIS A 29 3.08 15.11 14.90
C HIS A 29 2.18 13.87 14.93
N HIS A 30 2.68 12.70 14.48
CA HIS A 30 1.93 11.44 14.46
C HIS A 30 0.52 11.58 13.86
N VAL A 31 0.41 12.38 12.79
CA VAL A 31 -0.89 12.57 12.12
C VAL A 31 -1.39 11.23 11.58
N PRO A 32 -2.59 10.77 11.96
CA PRO A 32 -3.11 9.49 11.52
C PRO A 32 -3.20 9.44 9.99
N TRP A 33 -2.45 8.57 9.38
CA TRP A 33 -2.46 8.35 7.93
C TRP A 33 -3.26 7.09 7.59
N VAL A 34 -4.56 7.12 7.85
CA VAL A 34 -5.40 5.94 7.64
C VAL A 34 -5.98 5.97 6.22
N THR A 35 -5.78 4.91 5.45
CA THR A 35 -6.46 4.56 4.17
C THR A 35 -6.61 5.68 3.14
N TRP A 36 -6.19 6.89 3.45
CA TRP A 36 -6.31 8.06 2.57
C TRP A 36 -5.42 7.96 1.34
N GLY A 37 -4.25 7.31 1.47
CA GLY A 37 -3.34 7.09 0.34
C GLY A 37 -4.00 6.31 -0.79
N THR A 38 -4.69 5.22 -0.46
CA THR A 38 -5.44 4.41 -1.43
C THR A 38 -6.60 5.21 -2.04
N THR A 39 -7.36 5.93 -1.22
CA THR A 39 -8.45 6.79 -1.70
C THR A 39 -7.93 7.87 -2.65
N ALA A 40 -6.83 8.54 -2.33
CA ALA A 40 -6.22 9.55 -3.19
C ALA A 40 -5.74 8.98 -4.54
N LEU A 41 -5.15 7.78 -4.51
CA LEU A 41 -4.70 7.07 -5.70
C LEU A 41 -5.88 6.73 -6.63
N VAL A 42 -6.96 6.17 -6.08
CA VAL A 42 -8.17 5.82 -6.85
C VAL A 42 -8.90 7.08 -7.35
N ALA A 43 -8.98 8.13 -6.52
CA ALA A 43 -9.62 9.39 -6.89
C ALA A 43 -8.97 10.03 -8.13
N ARG A 44 -7.65 9.95 -8.26
CA ARG A 44 -6.93 10.41 -9.48
C ARG A 44 -7.35 9.62 -10.72
N ALA A 45 -7.51 8.30 -10.59
CA ALA A 45 -7.98 7.47 -11.70
C ALA A 45 -9.44 7.80 -12.06
N VAL A 46 -10.30 8.02 -11.06
CA VAL A 46 -11.69 8.47 -11.28
C VAL A 46 -11.75 9.79 -12.02
N GLN A 47 -10.92 10.77 -11.64
CA GLN A 47 -10.88 12.07 -12.34
C GLN A 47 -10.35 11.97 -13.77
N ALA A 48 -9.38 11.08 -14.01
CA ALA A 48 -8.76 10.94 -15.32
C ALA A 48 -9.60 10.11 -16.31
N PHE A 49 -10.35 9.13 -15.82
CA PHE A 49 -11.01 8.11 -16.64
C PHE A 49 -12.50 7.95 -16.35
N GLY A 50 -13.02 8.56 -15.30
CA GLY A 50 -14.44 8.51 -14.96
C GLY A 50 -15.28 9.37 -15.89
N LYS A 51 -16.51 8.94 -16.14
CA LYS A 51 -17.49 9.77 -16.83
C LYS A 51 -17.80 11.04 -16.02
N PRO A 52 -18.14 12.17 -16.64
CA PRO A 52 -18.40 13.43 -15.94
C PRO A 52 -19.43 13.31 -14.79
N GLU A 53 -20.47 12.51 -15.00
CA GLU A 53 -21.50 12.24 -13.99
C GLU A 53 -20.96 11.49 -12.78
N LEU A 54 -20.09 10.49 -12.99
CA LEU A 54 -19.43 9.76 -11.92
C LEU A 54 -18.49 10.67 -11.11
N VAL A 55 -17.69 11.47 -11.81
CA VAL A 55 -16.78 12.43 -11.16
C VAL A 55 -17.57 13.43 -10.31
N ALA A 56 -18.68 13.96 -10.85
CA ALA A 56 -19.54 14.91 -10.14
C ALA A 56 -20.23 14.28 -8.92
N GLU A 57 -20.57 12.99 -8.96
CA GLU A 57 -21.17 12.25 -7.84
C GLU A 57 -20.16 11.93 -6.74
N VAL A 58 -18.98 11.47 -7.11
CA VAL A 58 -18.04 10.83 -6.18
C VAL A 58 -17.05 11.81 -5.58
N MET A 59 -16.51 12.73 -6.38
CA MET A 59 -15.42 13.59 -5.92
C MET A 59 -15.77 14.53 -4.76
N PRO A 60 -16.99 15.12 -4.70
CA PRO A 60 -17.39 15.91 -3.53
C PRO A 60 -17.39 15.09 -2.23
N LYS A 61 -17.86 13.83 -2.28
CA LYS A 61 -17.87 12.92 -1.13
C LYS A 61 -16.46 12.51 -0.69
N VAL A 62 -15.53 12.37 -1.64
CA VAL A 62 -14.12 12.13 -1.33
C VAL A 62 -13.50 13.34 -0.63
N PHE A 63 -13.77 14.55 -1.13
CA PHE A 63 -13.22 15.77 -0.53
C PHE A 63 -13.79 16.11 0.85
N SER A 64 -15.06 15.77 1.10
CA SER A 64 -15.67 15.92 2.42
C SER A 64 -15.23 14.83 3.41
N GLY A 65 -14.60 13.73 2.92
CA GLY A 65 -14.24 12.57 3.73
C GLY A 65 -15.37 11.56 3.92
N GLU A 66 -16.53 11.78 3.28
CA GLU A 66 -17.69 10.88 3.34
C GLU A 66 -17.47 9.59 2.55
N ALA A 67 -16.63 9.64 1.50
CA ALA A 67 -16.31 8.47 0.70
C ALA A 67 -14.84 8.09 0.78
N ARG A 68 -14.61 6.81 1.04
CA ARG A 68 -13.31 6.13 0.97
C ARG A 68 -13.34 5.05 -0.10
N MET A 69 -12.18 4.72 -0.62
CA MET A 69 -12.03 3.76 -1.70
C MET A 69 -11.00 2.71 -1.35
N CYS A 70 -11.25 1.47 -1.75
CA CYS A 70 -10.31 0.36 -1.63
C CYS A 70 -10.00 -0.26 -3.00
N LEU A 71 -9.00 -1.16 -3.05
CA LEU A 71 -8.55 -1.83 -4.27
C LEU A 71 -9.11 -3.25 -4.33
N GLY A 72 -9.74 -3.61 -5.43
CA GLY A 72 -10.20 -4.95 -5.74
C GLY A 72 -9.37 -5.55 -6.89
N TYR A 73 -8.11 -5.94 -6.61
CA TYR A 73 -7.17 -6.46 -7.61
C TYR A 73 -6.96 -7.96 -7.49
N THR A 74 -6.46 -8.40 -6.33
CA THR A 74 -6.04 -9.77 -6.06
C THR A 74 -7.21 -10.73 -6.01
N GLU A 75 -7.03 -11.90 -6.58
CA GLU A 75 -7.96 -13.03 -6.51
C GLU A 75 -7.31 -14.23 -5.81
N PRO A 76 -8.09 -15.25 -5.38
CA PRO A 76 -7.54 -16.44 -4.75
C PRO A 76 -6.46 -17.14 -5.59
N GLU A 77 -6.60 -17.12 -6.91
CA GLU A 77 -5.67 -17.77 -7.84
C GLU A 77 -4.53 -16.87 -8.33
N GLY A 78 -4.56 -15.56 -8.02
CA GLY A 78 -3.53 -14.67 -8.57
C GLY A 78 -3.51 -13.28 -7.97
N GLY A 79 -2.31 -12.83 -7.53
CA GLY A 79 -2.08 -11.49 -6.99
C GLY A 79 -0.93 -10.77 -7.70
N SER A 80 0.21 -11.44 -7.92
CA SER A 80 1.37 -10.83 -8.58
C SER A 80 1.13 -10.53 -10.06
N ASP A 81 0.33 -11.34 -10.74
CA ASP A 81 -0.14 -11.10 -12.11
C ASP A 81 -1.64 -10.80 -12.11
N ILE A 82 -1.99 -9.56 -11.81
CA ILE A 82 -3.39 -9.10 -11.78
C ILE A 82 -4.08 -9.18 -13.15
N ALA A 83 -3.32 -9.34 -14.23
CA ALA A 83 -3.89 -9.52 -15.57
C ALA A 83 -4.49 -10.92 -15.80
N THR A 84 -4.29 -11.86 -14.86
CA THR A 84 -4.97 -13.17 -14.86
C THR A 84 -6.37 -13.13 -14.25
N CYS A 85 -6.94 -11.95 -14.05
CA CYS A 85 -8.23 -11.69 -13.44
C CYS A 85 -9.35 -12.60 -14.01
N LYS A 86 -10.08 -13.26 -13.11
CA LYS A 86 -11.21 -14.14 -13.43
C LYS A 86 -12.57 -13.56 -13.05
N THR A 87 -12.61 -12.55 -12.17
CA THR A 87 -13.83 -11.80 -11.87
C THR A 87 -14.39 -11.24 -13.16
N ARG A 88 -15.57 -11.68 -13.57
CA ARG A 88 -16.17 -11.35 -14.85
C ARG A 88 -17.13 -10.18 -14.72
N ALA A 89 -17.15 -9.33 -15.74
CA ALA A 89 -18.19 -8.37 -15.96
C ALA A 89 -18.78 -8.58 -17.36
N VAL A 90 -20.09 -8.77 -17.44
CA VAL A 90 -20.81 -8.98 -18.69
C VAL A 90 -21.83 -7.88 -18.84
N ARG A 91 -21.86 -7.22 -19.99
CA ARG A 91 -22.83 -6.20 -20.29
C ARG A 91 -24.20 -6.85 -20.51
N ASP A 92 -25.27 -6.31 -19.92
CA ASP A 92 -26.63 -6.80 -20.15
C ASP A 92 -27.14 -6.45 -21.55
N GLU A 93 -28.24 -7.07 -21.96
CA GLU A 93 -28.82 -6.87 -23.30
C GLU A 93 -29.27 -5.42 -23.54
N GLY A 94 -29.60 -4.68 -22.49
CA GLY A 94 -29.98 -3.26 -22.56
C GLY A 94 -28.80 -2.31 -22.76
N GLY A 95 -27.55 -2.81 -22.55
CA GLY A 95 -26.32 -2.08 -22.79
C GLY A 95 -25.99 -0.97 -21.77
N SER A 96 -26.80 -0.80 -20.72
CA SER A 96 -26.64 0.24 -19.70
C SER A 96 -26.17 -0.28 -18.35
N THR A 97 -26.12 -1.61 -18.18
CA THR A 97 -25.79 -2.27 -16.93
C THR A 97 -24.77 -3.38 -17.18
N TRP A 98 -23.87 -3.55 -16.22
CA TRP A 98 -22.92 -4.66 -16.17
C TRP A 98 -23.30 -5.60 -15.03
N VAL A 99 -23.19 -6.90 -15.27
CA VAL A 99 -23.38 -7.95 -14.27
C VAL A 99 -22.01 -8.49 -13.88
N ILE A 100 -21.64 -8.34 -12.61
CA ILE A 100 -20.33 -8.72 -12.11
C ILE A 100 -20.45 -9.97 -11.23
N ASN A 101 -19.61 -10.97 -11.52
CA ASN A 101 -19.49 -12.21 -10.78
C ASN A 101 -18.03 -12.56 -10.52
N GLY A 102 -17.72 -13.00 -9.30
CA GLY A 102 -16.37 -13.40 -8.89
C GLY A 102 -16.04 -13.09 -7.44
N SER A 103 -14.76 -13.02 -7.13
CA SER A 103 -14.32 -12.63 -5.78
C SER A 103 -12.96 -11.94 -5.82
N LYS A 104 -12.74 -11.05 -4.86
CA LYS A 104 -11.44 -10.40 -4.64
C LYS A 104 -10.97 -10.69 -3.22
N MET A 105 -9.66 -10.89 -3.06
CA MET A 105 -9.00 -11.22 -1.81
C MET A 105 -8.04 -10.10 -1.41
N PHE A 106 -7.80 -9.97 -0.10
CA PHE A 106 -6.95 -8.94 0.47
C PHE A 106 -7.39 -7.50 0.11
N THR A 107 -8.71 -7.28 0.01
CA THR A 107 -9.32 -5.98 -0.22
C THR A 107 -9.35 -5.19 1.09
N THR A 108 -8.19 -4.63 1.45
CA THR A 108 -8.00 -3.93 2.72
C THR A 108 -8.91 -2.71 2.79
N GLY A 109 -9.60 -2.56 3.92
CA GLY A 109 -10.51 -1.44 4.16
C GLY A 109 -11.91 -1.59 3.55
N ALA A 110 -12.24 -2.64 2.79
CA ALA A 110 -13.55 -2.78 2.12
C ALA A 110 -14.74 -2.60 3.07
N HIS A 111 -14.64 -3.08 4.32
CA HIS A 111 -15.69 -2.96 5.33
C HIS A 111 -15.94 -1.51 5.83
N ASN A 112 -15.04 -0.57 5.49
CA ASN A 112 -15.09 0.85 5.86
C ASN A 112 -15.05 1.79 4.64
N CYS A 113 -15.08 1.24 3.43
CA CYS A 113 -15.07 2.00 2.19
C CYS A 113 -16.45 2.02 1.54
N GLN A 114 -16.74 3.07 0.79
CA GLN A 114 -17.97 3.21 0.03
C GLN A 114 -17.83 2.66 -1.39
N TYR A 115 -16.61 2.64 -1.91
CA TYR A 115 -16.35 2.19 -3.28
C TYR A 115 -15.14 1.27 -3.33
N VAL A 116 -15.17 0.32 -4.26
CA VAL A 116 -14.02 -0.49 -4.64
C VAL A 116 -13.61 -0.17 -6.08
N PHE A 117 -12.32 0.07 -6.27
CA PHE A 117 -11.68 0.19 -7.58
C PHE A 117 -11.38 -1.22 -8.07
N LEU A 118 -12.29 -1.73 -8.90
CA LEU A 118 -12.40 -3.14 -9.23
C LEU A 118 -11.88 -3.44 -10.64
N ILE A 119 -10.93 -4.37 -10.72
CA ILE A 119 -10.51 -4.97 -11.99
C ILE A 119 -11.39 -6.18 -12.31
N THR A 120 -11.87 -6.23 -13.53
CA THR A 120 -12.69 -7.35 -14.06
C THR A 120 -12.18 -7.81 -15.41
N ASN A 121 -12.60 -8.99 -15.82
CA ASN A 121 -12.40 -9.54 -17.15
C ASN A 121 -13.70 -9.44 -17.95
N THR A 122 -13.68 -8.73 -19.06
CA THR A 122 -14.84 -8.55 -19.96
C THR A 122 -14.71 -9.31 -21.28
N ASP A 123 -13.53 -9.88 -21.58
CA ASP A 123 -13.30 -10.67 -22.77
C ASP A 123 -12.31 -11.82 -22.47
N PRO A 124 -12.79 -13.00 -22.06
CA PRO A 124 -11.94 -14.13 -21.68
C PRO A 124 -11.10 -14.71 -22.84
N GLU A 125 -11.47 -14.42 -24.09
CA GLU A 125 -10.76 -14.90 -25.29
C GLU A 125 -9.62 -13.96 -25.70
N ALA A 126 -9.62 -12.71 -25.19
CA ALA A 126 -8.58 -11.75 -25.49
C ALA A 126 -7.28 -12.05 -24.71
N ARG A 127 -6.17 -11.50 -25.19
CA ARG A 127 -4.89 -11.54 -24.45
C ARG A 127 -5.05 -10.84 -23.11
N LYS A 128 -4.42 -11.36 -22.04
CA LYS A 128 -4.51 -10.95 -20.63
C LYS A 128 -4.76 -9.44 -20.41
N HIS A 129 -3.89 -8.57 -20.94
CA HIS A 129 -4.00 -7.12 -20.72
C HIS A 129 -5.09 -6.43 -21.57
N LYS A 130 -5.62 -7.14 -22.57
CA LYS A 130 -6.67 -6.65 -23.47
C LYS A 130 -8.07 -7.15 -23.09
N SER A 131 -8.18 -7.91 -22.02
CA SER A 131 -9.44 -8.43 -21.50
C SER A 131 -9.94 -7.66 -20.29
N LEU A 132 -9.16 -6.70 -19.80
CA LEU A 132 -9.39 -6.06 -18.51
C LEU A 132 -10.26 -4.80 -18.65
N THR A 133 -11.19 -4.66 -17.75
CA THR A 133 -12.04 -3.46 -17.61
C THR A 133 -12.07 -3.03 -16.14
N MET A 134 -12.03 -1.73 -15.93
CA MET A 134 -12.03 -1.15 -14.59
C MET A 134 -13.38 -0.51 -14.26
N PHE A 135 -13.82 -0.71 -13.04
CA PHE A 135 -15.01 -0.10 -12.48
C PHE A 135 -14.73 0.55 -11.12
N LEU A 136 -15.48 1.58 -10.80
CA LEU A 136 -15.62 2.07 -9.44
C LEU A 136 -16.96 1.56 -8.89
N VAL A 137 -16.98 0.45 -8.20
CA VAL A 137 -18.21 -0.21 -7.76
C VAL A 137 -18.60 0.26 -6.36
N PRO A 138 -19.84 0.78 -6.15
CA PRO A 138 -20.36 1.00 -4.80
C PRO A 138 -20.43 -0.33 -4.03
N LEU A 139 -19.98 -0.33 -2.78
CA LEU A 139 -19.90 -1.55 -1.95
C LEU A 139 -21.23 -1.90 -1.26
N ASP A 140 -22.22 -1.05 -1.35
CA ASP A 140 -23.58 -1.25 -0.82
C ASP A 140 -24.57 -1.88 -1.83
N LEU A 141 -24.10 -2.21 -3.03
CA LEU A 141 -24.93 -2.84 -4.05
C LEU A 141 -25.33 -4.26 -3.64
N PRO A 142 -26.59 -4.67 -3.96
CA PRO A 142 -27.04 -6.05 -3.75
C PRO A 142 -26.12 -7.06 -4.45
N GLY A 143 -25.87 -8.19 -3.77
CA GLY A 143 -25.00 -9.25 -4.28
C GLY A 143 -23.53 -9.09 -3.89
N ILE A 144 -23.16 -8.04 -3.15
CA ILE A 144 -21.82 -7.89 -2.56
C ILE A 144 -21.81 -8.40 -1.13
N GLU A 145 -20.89 -9.31 -0.84
CA GLU A 145 -20.61 -9.80 0.50
C GLU A 145 -19.16 -9.54 0.88
N ILE A 146 -18.93 -8.98 2.09
CA ILE A 146 -17.60 -8.64 2.59
C ILE A 146 -17.27 -9.49 3.81
N GLN A 147 -16.32 -10.40 3.65
CA GLN A 147 -15.86 -11.29 4.72
C GLN A 147 -14.48 -10.85 5.23
N GLY A 148 -14.35 -10.67 6.55
CA GLY A 148 -13.08 -10.27 7.18
C GLY A 148 -12.06 -11.40 7.24
N ILE A 149 -10.81 -11.07 7.00
CA ILE A 149 -9.63 -11.90 7.24
C ILE A 149 -8.74 -11.19 8.25
N ARG A 150 -8.31 -11.85 9.29
CA ARG A 150 -7.29 -11.34 10.20
C ARG A 150 -5.91 -11.72 9.69
N THR A 151 -5.02 -10.76 9.65
CA THR A 151 -3.62 -10.92 9.25
C THR A 151 -2.71 -11.13 10.46
N VAL A 152 -1.49 -11.61 10.26
CA VAL A 152 -0.57 -11.93 11.35
C VAL A 152 -0.15 -10.71 12.18
N ASP A 153 -0.17 -9.51 11.59
CA ASP A 153 0.07 -8.25 12.29
C ASP A 153 -1.11 -7.77 13.16
N GLY A 154 -2.24 -8.50 13.11
CA GLY A 154 -3.45 -8.18 13.87
C GLY A 154 -4.43 -7.28 13.12
N ASP A 155 -4.08 -6.81 11.94
CA ASP A 155 -4.95 -6.01 11.10
C ASP A 155 -6.06 -6.86 10.45
N ARG A 156 -7.01 -6.16 9.83
CA ARG A 156 -8.08 -6.77 9.06
C ARG A 156 -7.96 -6.41 7.59
N THR A 157 -7.91 -7.44 6.74
CA THR A 157 -8.24 -7.32 5.32
C THR A 157 -9.53 -8.07 5.02
N ASN A 158 -9.96 -8.14 3.75
CA ASN A 158 -11.25 -8.76 3.42
C ASN A 158 -11.18 -9.58 2.14
N ILE A 159 -12.08 -10.58 2.06
CA ILE A 159 -12.55 -11.15 0.80
C ILE A 159 -13.84 -10.41 0.46
N VAL A 160 -14.02 -10.07 -0.81
CA VAL A 160 -15.25 -9.47 -1.33
C VAL A 160 -15.78 -10.38 -2.42
N TYR A 161 -16.99 -10.89 -2.22
CA TYR A 161 -17.69 -11.73 -3.18
C TYR A 161 -18.69 -10.89 -3.98
N TYR A 162 -18.81 -11.19 -5.26
CA TYR A 162 -19.73 -10.54 -6.19
C TYR A 162 -20.62 -11.62 -6.83
N SER A 163 -21.92 -11.57 -6.55
CA SER A 163 -22.93 -12.51 -7.04
C SER A 163 -24.01 -11.76 -7.76
N ASP A 164 -23.96 -11.80 -9.09
CA ASP A 164 -24.87 -11.08 -9.99
C ASP A 164 -25.02 -9.59 -9.68
N VAL A 165 -23.92 -8.95 -9.28
CA VAL A 165 -23.91 -7.53 -8.92
C VAL A 165 -24.17 -6.68 -10.16
N ARG A 166 -25.28 -5.93 -10.15
CA ARG A 166 -25.66 -5.04 -11.24
C ARG A 166 -25.05 -3.66 -11.03
N VAL A 167 -24.18 -3.26 -11.95
CA VAL A 167 -23.44 -2.00 -11.90
C VAL A 167 -23.82 -1.16 -13.13
N ASP A 168 -24.29 0.05 -12.89
CA ASP A 168 -24.62 1.00 -13.96
C ASP A 168 -23.35 1.38 -14.76
N ASP A 169 -23.52 1.57 -16.07
CA ASP A 169 -22.43 1.90 -16.99
C ASP A 169 -21.71 3.23 -16.65
N LYS A 170 -22.34 4.09 -15.84
CA LYS A 170 -21.66 5.30 -15.33
C LYS A 170 -20.44 5.00 -14.45
N TYR A 171 -20.42 3.83 -13.81
CA TYR A 171 -19.31 3.40 -12.96
C TYR A 171 -18.13 2.76 -13.71
N LEU A 172 -18.23 2.63 -15.03
CA LEU A 172 -17.12 2.23 -15.89
C LEU A 172 -16.03 3.31 -15.90
N LEU A 173 -14.78 2.90 -15.73
CA LEU A 173 -13.61 3.77 -15.81
C LEU A 173 -12.86 3.49 -17.12
N GLY A 174 -12.79 4.49 -17.97
CA GLY A 174 -12.23 4.36 -19.32
C GLY A 174 -13.14 3.55 -20.25
N GLU A 175 -12.54 2.78 -21.16
CA GLU A 175 -13.23 1.98 -22.15
C GLU A 175 -13.27 0.50 -21.76
N PRO A 176 -14.27 -0.29 -22.20
CA PRO A 176 -14.23 -1.75 -22.08
C PRO A 176 -12.94 -2.31 -22.69
N ASN A 177 -12.36 -3.30 -22.03
CA ASN A 177 -11.05 -3.89 -22.39
C ASN A 177 -9.86 -2.91 -22.36
N GLY A 178 -10.08 -1.67 -21.94
CA GLY A 178 -9.07 -0.61 -21.74
C GLY A 178 -8.51 -0.51 -20.32
N GLY A 179 -8.89 -1.42 -19.42
CA GLY A 179 -8.60 -1.35 -17.99
C GLY A 179 -7.11 -1.29 -17.65
N TRP A 180 -6.24 -1.88 -18.49
CA TRP A 180 -4.80 -1.78 -18.28
C TRP A 180 -4.28 -0.34 -18.38
N THR A 181 -4.87 0.50 -19.23
CA THR A 181 -4.54 1.93 -19.34
C THR A 181 -4.92 2.69 -18.07
N VAL A 182 -6.10 2.36 -17.52
CA VAL A 182 -6.60 2.96 -16.26
C VAL A 182 -5.73 2.55 -15.07
N LEU A 183 -5.32 1.27 -15.02
CA LEU A 183 -4.49 0.72 -13.94
C LEU A 183 -3.07 1.25 -13.91
N ARG A 184 -2.51 1.62 -15.05
CA ARG A 184 -1.09 1.96 -15.18
C ARG A 184 -0.69 3.12 -14.28
N GLY A 185 -1.44 4.20 -14.24
CA GLY A 185 -1.16 5.33 -13.37
C GLY A 185 -1.14 4.98 -11.88
N PRO A 186 -2.20 4.35 -11.33
CA PRO A 186 -2.23 3.83 -9.97
C PRO A 186 -1.09 2.87 -9.63
N LEU A 187 -0.77 1.91 -10.51
CA LEU A 187 0.33 0.97 -10.29
C LEU A 187 1.70 1.66 -10.30
N ASP A 188 1.93 2.59 -11.22
CA ASP A 188 3.17 3.36 -11.27
C ASP A 188 3.34 4.21 -10.00
N ALA A 189 2.26 4.80 -9.50
CA ALA A 189 2.27 5.55 -8.24
C ALA A 189 2.50 4.64 -7.02
N GLU A 190 1.89 3.45 -7.00
CA GLU A 190 2.08 2.45 -5.93
C GLU A 190 3.50 1.91 -5.91
N HIS A 191 4.10 1.71 -7.07
CA HIS A 191 5.47 1.20 -7.22
C HIS A 191 6.56 2.27 -7.07
N GLY A 192 6.20 3.53 -6.90
CA GLY A 192 7.17 4.62 -6.84
C GLY A 192 7.84 4.94 -8.19
N ASN A 193 7.28 4.44 -9.30
CA ASN A 193 7.75 4.65 -10.66
C ASN A 193 7.39 6.05 -11.22
N VAL A 194 7.04 6.99 -10.36
CA VAL A 194 6.92 8.38 -10.78
C VAL A 194 8.29 8.82 -11.28
N ALA A 195 8.36 9.17 -12.56
CA ALA A 195 9.58 9.48 -13.27
C ALA A 195 10.56 10.24 -12.39
N ALA A 196 11.75 9.67 -12.20
CA ALA A 196 12.82 10.29 -11.47
C ALA A 196 13.06 11.67 -12.10
N SER A 197 12.65 12.71 -11.42
CA SER A 197 12.98 14.04 -11.84
C SER A 197 14.48 14.23 -11.64
N ASN A 198 15.13 14.86 -12.60
CA ASN A 198 16.58 15.06 -12.68
C ASN A 198 17.22 15.87 -11.54
N ASP A 199 16.49 16.20 -10.48
CA ASP A 199 16.95 17.04 -9.37
C ASP A 199 17.42 16.27 -8.11
N GLY A 200 17.52 14.95 -8.18
CA GLY A 200 18.07 14.11 -7.11
C GLY A 200 17.24 14.02 -5.83
N LEU A 201 16.14 14.76 -5.73
CA LEU A 201 15.19 14.67 -4.63
C LEU A 201 14.13 13.62 -4.96
N GLN A 202 14.38 12.39 -4.52
CA GLN A 202 13.42 11.30 -4.71
C GLN A 202 12.25 11.47 -3.76
N ASP A 203 11.04 11.36 -4.30
CA ASP A 203 9.81 11.31 -3.51
C ASP A 203 9.79 9.96 -2.80
N PRO A 204 9.86 9.89 -1.46
CA PRO A 204 9.76 8.63 -0.73
C PRO A 204 8.29 8.20 -0.69
N ALA A 205 7.76 7.75 -1.83
CA ALA A 205 6.38 7.29 -1.97
C ALA A 205 6.02 6.27 -0.83
N ILE A 206 5.25 5.29 -1.03
CA ILE A 206 4.79 4.22 -0.10
C ILE A 206 5.79 3.82 0.99
N MET A 207 7.08 3.96 0.74
CA MET A 207 8.18 3.65 1.65
C MET A 207 8.22 4.47 2.94
N ALA A 208 7.82 5.73 2.91
CA ALA A 208 7.94 6.62 4.07
C ALA A 208 7.12 6.12 5.27
N HIS A 209 5.95 5.53 5.04
CA HIS A 209 5.11 5.01 6.11
C HIS A 209 5.69 3.74 6.73
N GLN A 210 6.10 2.78 5.91
CA GLN A 210 6.67 1.51 6.38
C GLN A 210 8.05 1.71 7.00
N ALA A 211 8.88 2.58 6.43
CA ALA A 211 10.15 2.97 7.02
C ALA A 211 9.95 3.64 8.39
N GLY A 212 8.84 4.37 8.58
CA GLY A 212 8.45 4.94 9.86
C GLY A 212 8.36 3.92 10.97
N PHE A 213 7.68 2.81 10.75
CA PHE A 213 7.56 1.73 11.75
C PHE A 213 8.92 1.17 12.16
N MET A 214 9.80 0.95 11.19
CA MET A 214 11.16 0.47 11.47
C MET A 214 11.97 1.46 12.28
N VAL A 215 11.94 2.74 11.92
CA VAL A 215 12.65 3.80 12.63
C VAL A 215 12.10 3.94 14.06
N ASP A 216 10.78 4.00 14.21
CA ASP A 216 10.14 4.16 15.52
C ASP A 216 10.47 2.98 16.45
N ALA A 217 10.55 1.75 15.94
CA ALA A 217 10.93 0.58 16.72
C ALA A 217 12.41 0.63 17.16
N VAL A 218 13.32 0.98 16.25
CA VAL A 218 14.77 1.07 16.55
C VAL A 218 15.07 2.23 17.49
N ASP A 219 14.48 3.40 17.29
CA ASP A 219 14.64 4.57 18.14
C ASP A 219 14.12 4.31 19.55
N THR A 220 12.95 3.68 19.66
CA THR A 220 12.37 3.33 20.96
C THR A 220 13.18 2.26 21.67
N ALA A 221 13.67 1.24 20.95
CA ALA A 221 14.58 0.24 21.51
C ALA A 221 15.86 0.90 22.02
N SER A 222 16.44 1.83 21.26
CA SER A 222 17.63 2.57 21.65
C SER A 222 17.41 3.36 22.95
N ALA A 223 16.29 4.01 23.08
CA ALA A 223 15.92 4.75 24.28
C ALA A 223 15.74 3.84 25.51
N VAL A 224 15.00 2.73 25.34
CA VAL A 224 14.79 1.74 26.43
C VAL A 224 16.10 1.14 26.89
N LEU A 225 16.93 0.63 25.97
CA LEU A 225 18.20 -0.04 26.29
C LEU A 225 19.27 0.92 26.82
N GLY A 226 19.18 2.21 26.47
CA GLY A 226 20.04 3.28 26.97
C GLY A 226 19.63 3.83 28.34
N THR A 227 18.43 3.49 28.85
CA THR A 227 17.94 3.95 30.14
C THR A 227 18.57 3.12 31.26
N PRO A 228 19.19 3.77 32.33
CA PRO A 228 19.72 3.04 33.46
C PRO A 228 18.65 2.26 34.23
N GLY A 229 18.95 1.01 34.54
CA GLY A 229 18.16 0.18 35.44
C GLY A 229 18.27 0.59 36.92
N PRO A 230 17.60 -0.13 37.83
CA PRO A 230 17.63 0.16 39.29
C PRO A 230 19.04 0.10 39.89
N ASP A 231 19.92 -0.66 39.28
CA ASP A 231 21.32 -0.80 39.67
C ASP A 231 22.28 0.22 39.00
N GLY A 232 21.71 1.11 38.18
CA GLY A 232 22.44 2.11 37.40
C GLY A 232 23.07 1.57 36.11
N ALA A 233 23.02 0.28 35.82
CA ALA A 233 23.54 -0.31 34.60
C ALA A 233 22.53 -0.10 33.44
N ARG A 234 23.03 0.08 32.21
CA ARG A 234 22.20 0.15 31.02
C ARG A 234 22.32 -1.16 30.25
N ALA A 235 21.24 -1.64 29.70
CA ALA A 235 21.29 -2.87 28.89
C ALA A 235 22.28 -2.75 27.70
N VAL A 236 22.41 -1.55 27.12
CA VAL A 236 23.34 -1.27 26.03
C VAL A 236 24.82 -1.35 26.43
N ASP A 237 25.15 -1.40 27.73
CA ASP A 237 26.53 -1.61 28.21
C ASP A 237 27.00 -3.08 28.04
N ASP A 238 26.06 -4.02 27.82
CA ASP A 238 26.41 -5.38 27.38
C ASP A 238 26.84 -5.38 25.91
N GLY A 239 28.01 -6.00 25.64
CA GLY A 239 28.59 -6.00 24.28
C GLY A 239 27.72 -6.69 23.22
N THR A 240 26.93 -7.71 23.60
CA THR A 240 26.03 -8.42 22.67
C THR A 240 24.83 -7.54 22.32
N VAL A 241 24.25 -6.89 23.32
CA VAL A 241 23.14 -5.95 23.12
C VAL A 241 23.59 -4.76 22.26
N ALA A 242 24.73 -4.15 22.62
CA ALA A 242 25.32 -3.04 21.88
C ALA A 242 25.58 -3.40 20.41
N TYR A 243 26.13 -4.59 20.13
CA TYR A 243 26.39 -5.07 18.78
C TYR A 243 25.08 -5.23 17.97
N ARG A 244 24.08 -5.90 18.54
CA ARG A 244 22.80 -6.16 17.83
C ARG A 244 22.03 -4.88 17.57
N LEU A 245 21.98 -3.98 18.55
CA LEU A 245 21.35 -2.67 18.39
C LEU A 245 22.10 -1.84 17.34
N GLY A 246 23.43 -1.75 17.44
CA GLY A 246 24.27 -1.03 16.48
C GLY A 246 24.14 -1.57 15.05
N ARG A 247 24.07 -2.91 14.90
CA ARG A 247 23.78 -3.56 13.61
C ARG A 247 22.42 -3.16 13.06
N SER A 248 21.40 -3.13 13.90
CA SER A 248 20.04 -2.74 13.51
C SER A 248 19.98 -1.28 13.06
N ILE A 249 20.63 -0.38 13.80
CA ILE A 249 20.75 1.05 13.45
C ILE A 249 21.48 1.20 12.10
N ALA A 250 22.63 0.55 11.94
CA ALA A 250 23.43 0.65 10.72
C ALA A 250 22.67 0.14 9.49
N LYS A 251 21.95 -0.97 9.60
CA LYS A 251 21.11 -1.51 8.52
C LYS A 251 19.95 -0.58 8.20
N MET A 252 19.31 -0.02 9.21
CA MET A 252 18.22 0.95 9.03
C MET A 252 18.71 2.18 8.28
N GLU A 253 19.81 2.79 8.71
CA GLU A 253 20.39 3.98 8.07
C GLU A 253 20.80 3.70 6.61
N ALA A 254 21.42 2.56 6.36
CA ALA A 254 21.76 2.13 5.00
C ALA A 254 20.50 1.98 4.12
N CYS A 255 19.43 1.40 4.69
CA CYS A 255 18.15 1.26 4.02
C CYS A 255 17.52 2.63 3.69
N LEU A 256 17.50 3.55 4.65
CA LEU A 256 16.95 4.90 4.46
C LEU A 256 17.70 5.72 3.41
N SER A 257 18.99 5.40 3.22
CA SER A 257 19.85 6.02 2.21
C SER A 257 19.75 5.35 0.84
N THR A 258 19.02 4.25 0.71
CA THR A 258 18.90 3.51 -0.55
C THR A 258 18.01 4.26 -1.54
N PRO A 259 18.41 4.40 -2.84
CA PRO A 259 17.58 5.01 -3.86
C PRO A 259 16.20 4.36 -3.99
N SER A 260 15.16 5.15 -4.25
CA SER A 260 13.75 4.73 -4.23
C SER A 260 13.45 3.49 -5.07
N ILE A 261 14.11 3.36 -6.23
CA ILE A 261 13.93 2.20 -7.13
C ILE A 261 14.27 0.86 -6.45
N PHE A 262 15.25 0.86 -5.54
CA PHE A 262 15.66 -0.32 -4.76
C PHE A 262 14.99 -0.35 -3.38
N GLY A 263 14.42 0.77 -2.98
CA GLY A 263 14.00 1.04 -1.62
C GLY A 263 12.96 0.04 -1.11
N ARG A 264 12.03 -0.38 -1.96
CA ARG A 264 11.01 -1.39 -1.58
C ARG A 264 11.65 -2.71 -1.16
N VAL A 265 12.65 -3.17 -1.93
CA VAL A 265 13.39 -4.40 -1.61
C VAL A 265 14.25 -4.21 -0.37
N ALA A 266 15.03 -3.12 -0.31
CA ALA A 266 15.89 -2.82 0.82
C ALA A 266 15.10 -2.74 2.13
N GLN A 267 13.98 -2.01 2.14
CA GLN A 267 13.17 -1.81 3.33
C GLN A 267 12.55 -3.11 3.85
N ALA A 268 11.91 -3.89 2.99
CA ALA A 268 11.26 -5.12 3.42
C ALA A 268 12.29 -6.15 3.93
N GLN A 269 13.45 -6.23 3.29
CA GLN A 269 14.54 -7.10 3.75
C GLN A 269 15.12 -6.63 5.07
N THR A 270 15.41 -5.33 5.20
CA THR A 270 15.96 -4.77 6.43
C THR A 270 15.01 -4.96 7.60
N MET A 271 13.72 -4.69 7.42
CA MET A 271 12.73 -4.87 8.48
C MET A 271 12.66 -6.33 8.96
N ARG A 272 12.66 -7.30 8.04
CA ARG A 272 12.70 -8.73 8.37
C ARG A 272 13.97 -9.13 9.12
N ASP A 273 15.09 -8.47 8.82
CA ASP A 273 16.40 -8.76 9.40
C ASP A 273 16.55 -8.20 10.82
N ILE A 274 16.02 -6.99 11.05
CA ILE A 274 16.25 -6.30 12.32
C ILE A 274 15.14 -6.51 13.34
N ALA A 275 13.89 -6.77 12.91
CA ALA A 275 12.79 -6.93 13.84
C ALA A 275 13.00 -8.05 14.87
N PRO A 276 13.52 -9.24 14.50
CA PRO A 276 13.89 -10.27 15.48
C PRO A 276 14.98 -9.81 16.47
N ASP A 277 16.02 -9.11 15.97
CA ASP A 277 17.09 -8.59 16.81
C ASP A 277 16.57 -7.61 17.86
N VAL A 278 15.66 -6.69 17.44
CA VAL A 278 15.05 -5.70 18.32
C VAL A 278 14.22 -6.36 19.42
N ILE A 279 13.37 -7.33 19.06
CA ILE A 279 12.57 -8.11 20.03
C ILE A 279 13.47 -8.80 21.05
N ASP A 280 14.50 -9.50 20.59
CA ASP A 280 15.39 -10.27 21.46
C ASP A 280 16.16 -9.38 22.44
N VAL A 281 16.68 -8.23 22.01
CA VAL A 281 17.46 -7.35 22.91
C VAL A 281 16.56 -6.60 23.91
N LEU A 282 15.29 -6.40 23.60
CA LEU A 282 14.30 -5.82 24.50
C LEU A 282 13.75 -6.82 25.51
N GLY A 283 13.91 -8.13 25.25
CA GLY A 283 13.47 -9.21 26.13
C GLY A 283 11.98 -9.51 26.08
N THR A 284 11.50 -10.29 27.05
CA THR A 284 10.15 -10.87 27.03
C THR A 284 9.01 -9.86 27.08
N ALA A 285 9.22 -8.69 27.67
CA ALA A 285 8.21 -7.62 27.70
C ALA A 285 7.96 -7.01 26.30
N ALA A 286 8.89 -7.20 25.36
CA ALA A 286 8.71 -6.81 23.96
C ALA A 286 7.78 -7.75 23.16
N LEU A 287 7.37 -8.87 23.73
CA LEU A 287 6.37 -9.78 23.14
C LEU A 287 4.93 -9.38 23.47
N LEU A 288 4.73 -8.37 24.29
CA LEU A 288 3.42 -7.87 24.64
C LEU A 288 2.93 -6.91 23.55
N PRO A 289 1.69 -7.14 23.03
CA PRO A 289 1.14 -6.31 21.97
C PRO A 289 0.82 -4.89 22.45
N VAL A 290 0.54 -4.01 21.48
CA VAL A 290 0.08 -2.64 21.71
C VAL A 290 -1.11 -2.63 22.68
N GLU A 291 -1.17 -1.61 23.55
CA GLU A 291 -2.21 -1.43 24.57
C GLU A 291 -2.21 -2.50 25.70
N THR A 292 -1.14 -3.27 25.84
CA THR A 292 -0.99 -4.22 26.95
C THR A 292 -0.15 -3.62 28.07
N ASP A 293 -0.64 -3.67 29.30
CA ASP A 293 0.10 -3.22 30.48
C ASP A 293 1.41 -3.95 30.62
N GLY A 294 2.49 -3.21 30.81
CA GLY A 294 3.84 -3.74 30.92
C GLY A 294 4.53 -4.02 29.57
N ALA A 295 3.88 -3.73 28.45
CA ALA A 295 4.55 -3.79 27.17
C ALA A 295 5.69 -2.77 27.09
N VAL A 296 6.89 -3.24 26.81
CA VAL A 296 8.02 -2.36 26.55
C VAL A 296 7.73 -1.58 25.26
N ASP A 297 8.15 -0.34 25.17
CA ASP A 297 7.94 0.52 24.00
C ASP A 297 6.46 0.66 23.53
N ALA A 298 5.51 0.43 24.43
CA ALA A 298 4.07 0.41 24.14
C ALA A 298 3.68 -0.61 23.05
N GLY A 299 4.42 -1.72 22.90
CA GLY A 299 4.16 -2.81 21.97
C GLY A 299 4.53 -2.53 20.50
N LYS A 300 5.28 -1.45 20.21
CA LYS A 300 5.65 -1.08 18.83
C LYS A 300 6.56 -2.12 18.17
N SER A 301 7.56 -2.61 18.90
CA SER A 301 8.49 -3.62 18.37
C SER A 301 7.79 -4.95 18.07
N GLU A 302 6.82 -5.34 18.90
CA GLU A 302 6.00 -6.53 18.68
C GLU A 302 5.18 -6.38 17.37
N TYR A 303 4.54 -5.23 17.18
CA TYR A 303 3.82 -4.94 15.96
C TYR A 303 4.74 -4.99 14.72
N VAL A 304 5.89 -4.33 14.78
CA VAL A 304 6.86 -4.34 13.67
C VAL A 304 7.36 -5.74 13.35
N TYR A 305 7.57 -6.58 14.36
CA TYR A 305 7.96 -7.97 14.17
C TYR A 305 6.91 -8.78 13.41
N ARG A 306 5.62 -8.65 13.76
CA ARG A 306 4.52 -9.30 13.03
C ARG A 306 4.28 -8.67 11.64
N PHE A 307 4.50 -7.37 11.50
CA PHE A 307 4.32 -6.65 10.25
C PHE A 307 5.46 -6.92 9.23
N ALA A 308 6.68 -7.16 9.70
CA ALA A 308 7.86 -7.31 8.84
C ALA A 308 7.71 -8.34 7.70
N PRO A 309 7.12 -9.55 7.90
CA PRO A 309 6.86 -10.48 6.82
C PRO A 309 5.95 -9.92 5.72
N LEU A 310 4.94 -9.13 6.09
CA LEU A 310 3.95 -8.56 5.19
C LEU A 310 4.53 -7.48 4.29
N ALA A 311 5.49 -6.71 4.80
CA ALA A 311 6.13 -5.61 4.08
C ALA A 311 6.74 -6.03 2.73
N GLY A 312 7.05 -7.32 2.54
CA GLY A 312 7.59 -7.87 1.29
C GLY A 312 6.57 -8.55 0.39
N ILE A 313 5.26 -8.47 0.70
CA ILE A 313 4.21 -9.20 -0.02
C ILE A 313 3.25 -8.25 -0.72
N TYR A 314 2.60 -7.34 0.02
CA TYR A 314 1.57 -6.47 -0.53
C TYR A 314 2.16 -5.30 -1.34
N GLY A 315 1.36 -4.70 -2.21
CA GLY A 315 1.80 -3.62 -3.09
C GLY A 315 2.90 -4.05 -4.07
N GLY A 316 2.89 -5.32 -4.48
CA GLY A 316 3.93 -6.00 -5.24
C GLY A 316 4.94 -6.75 -4.36
N SER A 317 5.13 -8.05 -4.65
CA SER A 317 6.09 -8.87 -3.91
C SER A 317 7.54 -8.46 -4.19
N LEU A 318 8.47 -8.86 -3.32
CA LEU A 318 9.91 -8.60 -3.52
C LEU A 318 10.41 -9.19 -4.83
N GLU A 319 9.84 -10.31 -5.27
CA GLU A 319 10.19 -10.99 -6.53
C GLU A 319 9.77 -10.14 -7.73
N VAL A 320 8.58 -9.53 -7.67
CA VAL A 320 8.09 -8.59 -8.70
C VAL A 320 9.04 -7.39 -8.79
N PHE A 321 9.41 -6.78 -7.66
CA PHE A 321 10.32 -5.64 -7.65
C PHE A 321 11.73 -5.99 -8.13
N ARG A 322 12.28 -7.13 -7.70
CA ARG A 322 13.58 -7.61 -8.22
C ARG A 322 13.55 -7.83 -9.72
N ASN A 323 12.43 -8.38 -10.23
CA ASN A 323 12.25 -8.57 -11.66
C ASN A 323 12.16 -7.24 -12.42
N MET A 324 11.45 -6.26 -11.87
CA MET A 324 11.40 -4.89 -12.43
C MET A 324 12.80 -4.25 -12.44
N ILE A 325 13.55 -4.36 -11.36
CA ILE A 325 14.95 -3.87 -11.29
C ILE A 325 15.81 -4.57 -12.36
N ALA A 326 15.73 -5.88 -12.45
CA ALA A 326 16.50 -6.65 -13.44
C ALA A 326 16.19 -6.19 -14.87
N GLN A 327 14.91 -6.02 -15.21
CA GLN A 327 14.49 -5.65 -16.55
C GLN A 327 14.75 -4.19 -16.91
N HIS A 328 14.40 -3.27 -16.01
CA HIS A 328 14.33 -1.85 -16.34
C HIS A 328 15.53 -1.04 -15.87
N VAL A 329 16.23 -1.50 -14.83
CA VAL A 329 17.41 -0.81 -14.29
C VAL A 329 18.70 -1.46 -14.79
N LEU A 330 18.77 -2.80 -14.71
CA LEU A 330 19.97 -3.54 -15.09
C LEU A 330 19.99 -3.98 -16.58
N GLY A 331 18.86 -3.82 -17.29
CA GLY A 331 18.78 -4.14 -18.73
C GLY A 331 18.95 -5.64 -19.06
N LEU A 332 18.67 -6.54 -18.09
CA LEU A 332 18.86 -7.98 -18.26
C LEU A 332 17.81 -8.65 -19.15
N GLY A 333 16.86 -7.86 -19.70
CA GLY A 333 15.80 -8.38 -20.57
C GLY A 333 14.66 -9.02 -19.78
N LYS A 334 13.63 -9.46 -20.51
CA LYS A 334 12.48 -10.18 -19.94
C LYS A 334 12.79 -11.66 -19.82
N PRO A 335 12.48 -12.31 -18.68
CA PRO A 335 12.61 -13.74 -18.57
C PRO A 335 11.67 -14.42 -19.58
N ASN A 336 12.18 -15.44 -20.24
CA ASN A 336 11.37 -16.27 -21.12
C ASN A 336 10.78 -17.42 -20.28
N TYR A 337 9.50 -17.32 -19.96
CA TYR A 337 8.78 -18.38 -19.22
C TYR A 337 8.13 -19.41 -20.15
N SER A 338 8.34 -19.34 -21.45
CA SER A 338 7.90 -20.36 -22.38
C SER A 338 8.95 -21.48 -22.41
N ALA A 339 8.80 -22.44 -21.50
CA ALA A 339 9.34 -23.79 -21.64
C ALA A 339 8.17 -24.76 -21.66
#